data_87ffbb65ad31fb2bd126e6039abbef7b
#
_entry.id   87ffbb65ad31fb2bd126e6039abbef7b
#
_cell.length_a   1.000
_cell.length_b   1.000
_cell.length_c   1.000
_cell.angle_alpha   90.00
_cell.angle_beta   90.00
_cell.angle_gamma   90.00
#
_symmetry.space_group_name_H-M   'P 1'
#
loop_
_entity.id
_entity.type
_entity.pdbx_description
1 polymer ?
#
loop_
_entity_poly.entity_id
_entity_poly.type
_entity_poly.pdbx_seq_one_letter_code
_entity_poly.pdbx_strand_id
1 'polypeptide(L)'
;MSHDDQTIRVYGSQAARYADVTKDAGKDPVLRLFLDLLAPGSSVLDLGCGPGIASGIMAAEGHAVTATDATPEMVALAEAQPGVTARLAKFDDIDEVAAYDAIWANFSLLHAPRADLPRHLAALVTALKPGGLFHIGMKTGTGEHRDALGRLYTYVTETELADLLIAAGLHPVETHTGADTGLDGSVAEWVTILARKPADD
;
A
#
# COMPACT_ATOMS: atom_id res chain seq x y z
N MET A 1 -1.81 12.77 15.93
CA MET A 1 -1.02 11.54 15.75
C MET A 1 -1.66 10.80 14.59
N SER A 2 -0.92 10.64 13.51
CA SER A 2 -1.40 10.16 12.21
C SER A 2 -1.29 8.65 12.00
N HIS A 3 -1.02 7.92 13.06
CA HIS A 3 -0.96 6.46 13.04
C HIS A 3 -1.76 5.89 14.21
N ASP A 4 -2.28 4.70 14.01
CA ASP A 4 -3.06 4.00 15.01
C ASP A 4 -2.23 2.90 15.69
N ASP A 5 -1.69 3.22 16.87
CA ASP A 5 -0.88 2.29 17.68
C ASP A 5 -1.61 0.98 18.02
N GLN A 6 -2.95 1.00 18.10
CA GLN A 6 -3.72 -0.22 18.33
C GLN A 6 -3.66 -1.15 17.14
N THR A 7 -3.83 -0.62 15.92
CA THR A 7 -3.71 -1.38 14.67
C THR A 7 -2.32 -2.00 14.54
N ILE A 8 -1.26 -1.24 14.82
CA ILE A 8 0.12 -1.74 14.79
C ILE A 8 0.30 -2.91 15.76
N ARG A 9 -0.17 -2.79 17.01
CA ARG A 9 -0.09 -3.89 18.00
C ARG A 9 -0.87 -5.13 17.58
N VAL A 10 -2.04 -4.98 16.95
CA VAL A 10 -2.82 -6.11 16.45
C VAL A 10 -2.04 -6.84 15.36
N TYR A 11 -1.48 -6.14 14.39
CA TYR A 11 -0.67 -6.76 13.34
C TYR A 11 0.58 -7.43 13.89
N GLY A 12 1.29 -6.83 14.84
CA GLY A 12 2.44 -7.46 15.51
C GLY A 12 2.08 -8.79 16.16
N SER A 13 0.98 -8.82 16.93
CA SER A 13 0.51 -10.04 17.59
C SER A 13 -0.03 -11.11 16.62
N GLN A 14 -0.37 -10.77 15.38
CA GLN A 14 -0.96 -11.64 14.37
C GLN A 14 -0.04 -11.87 13.16
N ALA A 15 1.23 -11.44 13.23
CA ALA A 15 2.12 -11.39 12.06
C ALA A 15 2.25 -12.75 11.35
N ALA A 16 2.48 -13.84 12.10
CA ALA A 16 2.57 -15.18 11.53
C ALA A 16 1.27 -15.65 10.86
N ARG A 17 0.11 -15.36 11.49
CA ARG A 17 -1.20 -15.69 10.92
C ARG A 17 -1.48 -14.88 9.66
N TYR A 18 -1.13 -13.58 9.67
CA TYR A 18 -1.31 -12.71 8.52
C TYR A 18 -0.44 -13.16 7.34
N ALA A 19 0.81 -13.54 7.60
CA ALA A 19 1.70 -14.09 6.56
C ALA A 19 1.13 -15.38 5.93
N ASP A 20 0.48 -16.25 6.70
CA ASP A 20 -0.15 -17.46 6.17
C ASP A 20 -1.38 -17.16 5.31
N VAL A 21 -2.24 -16.22 5.72
CA VAL A 21 -3.43 -15.86 4.92
C VAL A 21 -3.10 -15.03 3.67
N THR A 22 -1.95 -14.33 3.65
CA THR A 22 -1.53 -13.51 2.49
C THR A 22 -0.53 -14.21 1.57
N LYS A 23 -0.16 -15.46 1.84
CA LYS A 23 0.83 -16.22 1.03
C LYS A 23 0.53 -16.30 -0.47
N ASP A 24 -0.75 -16.24 -0.84
CA ASP A 24 -1.21 -16.26 -2.22
C ASP A 24 -1.32 -14.87 -2.87
N ALA A 25 -0.90 -13.79 -2.18
CA ALA A 25 -0.91 -12.43 -2.72
C ALA A 25 -0.14 -12.28 -4.05
N GLY A 26 0.81 -13.18 -4.31
CA GLY A 26 1.51 -13.24 -5.59
C GLY A 26 0.66 -13.63 -6.80
N LYS A 27 -0.56 -14.13 -6.57
CA LYS A 27 -1.52 -14.47 -7.62
C LYS A 27 -2.43 -13.28 -7.97
N ASP A 28 -2.24 -12.13 -7.30
CA ASP A 28 -3.02 -10.92 -7.54
C ASP A 28 -2.81 -10.41 -8.98
N PRO A 29 -3.84 -10.39 -9.83
CA PRO A 29 -3.74 -9.92 -11.20
C PRO A 29 -3.38 -8.43 -11.29
N VAL A 30 -3.72 -7.63 -10.25
CA VAL A 30 -3.39 -6.21 -10.21
C VAL A 30 -1.89 -6.01 -9.96
N LEU A 31 -1.25 -6.87 -9.13
CA LEU A 31 0.20 -6.86 -8.97
C LEU A 31 0.90 -7.21 -10.30
N ARG A 32 0.39 -8.19 -11.04
CA ARG A 32 0.95 -8.52 -12.37
C ARG A 32 0.84 -7.35 -13.33
N LEU A 33 -0.35 -6.73 -13.42
CA LEU A 33 -0.56 -5.54 -14.25
C LEU A 33 0.38 -4.38 -13.84
N PHE A 34 0.54 -4.13 -12.54
CA PHE A 34 1.46 -3.12 -12.03
C PHE A 34 2.89 -3.39 -12.52
N LEU A 35 3.37 -4.63 -12.40
CA LEU A 35 4.71 -5.04 -12.84
C LEU A 35 4.90 -4.88 -14.35
N ASP A 36 3.89 -5.26 -15.16
CA ASP A 36 3.94 -5.15 -16.63
C ASP A 36 4.04 -3.69 -17.11
N LEU A 37 3.63 -2.73 -16.29
CA LEU A 37 3.71 -1.29 -16.59
C LEU A 37 5.03 -0.64 -16.16
N LEU A 38 5.90 -1.36 -15.43
CA LEU A 38 7.17 -0.85 -14.95
C LEU A 38 8.29 -1.04 -15.98
N ALA A 39 9.20 -0.08 -16.04
CA ALA A 39 10.46 -0.27 -16.76
C ALA A 39 11.35 -1.26 -15.99
N PRO A 40 12.16 -2.08 -16.68
CA PRO A 40 13.11 -2.97 -16.01
C PRO A 40 14.03 -2.22 -15.03
N GLY A 41 14.22 -2.79 -13.83
CA GLY A 41 15.08 -2.20 -12.81
C GLY A 41 14.52 -0.96 -12.10
N SER A 42 13.21 -0.71 -12.20
CA SER A 42 12.55 0.39 -11.50
C SER A 42 12.77 0.35 -9.99
N SER A 43 12.90 1.53 -9.37
CA SER A 43 12.85 1.70 -7.91
C SER A 43 11.41 1.73 -7.44
N VAL A 44 11.04 0.83 -6.51
CA VAL A 44 9.67 0.66 -6.02
C VAL A 44 9.61 0.82 -4.51
N LEU A 45 8.67 1.63 -4.02
CA LEU A 45 8.27 1.66 -2.61
C LEU A 45 7.06 0.76 -2.41
N ASP A 46 7.18 -0.25 -1.52
CA ASP A 46 6.05 -1.02 -1.02
C ASP A 46 5.65 -0.46 0.36
N LEU A 47 4.57 0.31 0.41
CA LEU A 47 4.11 1.05 1.58
C LEU A 47 3.14 0.20 2.41
N GLY A 48 3.52 -0.13 3.65
CA GLY A 48 2.75 -1.05 4.49
C GLY A 48 2.84 -2.46 3.93
N CYS A 49 4.06 -2.92 3.68
CA CYS A 49 4.38 -4.15 2.95
C CYS A 49 3.90 -5.44 3.64
N GLY A 50 3.52 -5.37 4.93
CA GLY A 50 3.22 -6.55 5.73
C GLY A 50 4.39 -7.55 5.69
N PRO A 51 4.14 -8.86 5.42
CA PRO A 51 5.19 -9.87 5.37
C PRO A 51 6.07 -9.81 4.11
N GLY A 52 5.89 -8.81 3.23
CA GLY A 52 6.74 -8.55 2.09
C GLY A 52 6.54 -9.48 0.89
N ILE A 53 5.39 -10.16 0.77
CA ILE A 53 5.16 -11.09 -0.34
C ILE A 53 5.20 -10.37 -1.70
N ALA A 54 4.49 -9.24 -1.83
CA ALA A 54 4.54 -8.42 -3.05
C ALA A 54 5.95 -7.87 -3.28
N SER A 55 6.62 -7.38 -2.23
CA SER A 55 8.01 -6.91 -2.30
C SER A 55 8.96 -7.97 -2.86
N GLY A 56 8.86 -9.21 -2.37
CA GLY A 56 9.70 -10.33 -2.84
C GLY A 56 9.48 -10.66 -4.31
N ILE A 57 8.22 -10.58 -4.79
CA ILE A 57 7.87 -10.79 -6.19
C ILE A 57 8.43 -9.68 -7.06
N MET A 58 8.25 -8.42 -6.67
CA MET A 58 8.82 -7.26 -7.36
C MET A 58 10.35 -7.35 -7.44
N ALA A 59 11.02 -7.76 -6.36
CA ALA A 59 12.47 -7.96 -6.34
C ALA A 59 12.91 -9.11 -7.25
N ALA A 60 12.16 -10.22 -7.29
CA ALA A 60 12.44 -11.36 -8.17
C ALA A 60 12.28 -11.00 -9.66
N GLU A 61 11.43 -10.04 -10.01
CA GLU A 61 11.30 -9.47 -11.37
C GLU A 61 12.41 -8.45 -11.70
N GLY A 62 13.35 -8.20 -10.76
CA GLY A 62 14.53 -7.38 -10.98
C GLY A 62 14.38 -5.90 -10.61
N HIS A 63 13.34 -5.54 -9.84
CA HIS A 63 13.15 -4.18 -9.34
C HIS A 63 13.93 -3.93 -8.05
N ALA A 64 14.33 -2.68 -7.82
CA ALA A 64 14.95 -2.23 -6.56
C ALA A 64 13.83 -1.89 -5.57
N VAL A 65 13.55 -2.78 -4.62
CA VAL A 65 12.39 -2.66 -3.72
C VAL A 65 12.81 -2.14 -2.35
N THR A 66 12.20 -1.04 -1.93
CA THR A 66 12.18 -0.56 -0.55
C THR A 66 10.81 -0.89 0.05
N ALA A 67 10.79 -1.78 1.04
CA ALA A 67 9.58 -2.17 1.75
C ALA A 67 9.49 -1.42 3.08
N THR A 68 8.32 -0.89 3.43
CA THR A 68 8.11 -0.20 4.71
C THR A 68 6.88 -0.74 5.42
N ASP A 69 7.00 -0.94 6.73
CA ASP A 69 5.86 -1.25 7.60
C ASP A 69 6.08 -0.61 8.97
N ALA A 70 4.98 -0.27 9.66
CA ALA A 70 5.04 0.29 11.02
C ALA A 70 5.21 -0.78 12.11
N THR A 71 5.16 -2.07 11.74
CA THR A 71 5.17 -3.23 12.64
C THR A 71 6.51 -3.93 12.54
N PRO A 72 7.33 -3.98 13.62
CA PRO A 72 8.65 -4.62 13.59
C PRO A 72 8.63 -6.07 13.12
N GLU A 73 7.60 -6.84 13.52
CA GLU A 73 7.45 -8.24 13.14
C GLU A 73 7.20 -8.40 11.63
N MET A 74 6.48 -7.47 11.00
CA MET A 74 6.27 -7.46 9.55
C MET A 74 7.56 -7.10 8.82
N VAL A 75 8.28 -6.08 9.30
CA VAL A 75 9.59 -5.72 8.73
C VAL A 75 10.56 -6.90 8.75
N ALA A 76 10.63 -7.65 9.85
CA ALA A 76 11.49 -8.83 9.95
C ALA A 76 11.11 -9.92 8.92
N LEU A 77 9.81 -10.12 8.64
CA LEU A 77 9.33 -11.05 7.61
C LEU A 77 9.64 -10.53 6.20
N ALA A 78 9.48 -9.25 5.95
CA ALA A 78 9.77 -8.62 4.66
C ALA A 78 11.27 -8.63 4.35
N GLU A 79 12.13 -8.38 5.35
CA GLU A 79 13.59 -8.44 5.21
C GLU A 79 14.10 -9.85 4.88
N ALA A 80 13.35 -10.88 5.28
CA ALA A 80 13.65 -12.26 4.92
C ALA A 80 13.36 -12.60 3.44
N GLN A 81 12.65 -11.74 2.70
CA GLN A 81 12.40 -11.92 1.27
C GLN A 81 13.67 -11.59 0.47
N PRO A 82 14.11 -12.47 -0.44
CA PRO A 82 15.32 -12.22 -1.23
C PRO A 82 15.24 -10.92 -2.04
N GLY A 83 16.27 -10.08 -1.95
CA GLY A 83 16.40 -8.86 -2.74
C GLY A 83 15.54 -7.67 -2.24
N VAL A 84 14.86 -7.82 -1.12
CA VAL A 84 14.06 -6.75 -0.51
C VAL A 84 14.90 -5.98 0.53
N THR A 85 14.82 -4.65 0.51
CA THR A 85 15.33 -3.80 1.58
C THR A 85 14.14 -3.34 2.42
N ALA A 86 14.00 -3.88 3.63
CA ALA A 86 12.89 -3.52 4.52
C ALA A 86 13.33 -2.53 5.59
N ARG A 87 12.43 -1.62 5.99
CA ARG A 87 12.66 -0.67 7.09
C ARG A 87 11.39 -0.42 7.90
N LEU A 88 11.58 -0.23 9.19
CA LEU A 88 10.50 0.22 10.08
C LEU A 88 10.19 1.67 9.78
N ALA A 89 8.98 1.95 9.30
CA ALA A 89 8.53 3.31 9.01
C ALA A 89 7.01 3.40 9.08
N LYS A 90 6.51 4.51 9.59
CA LYS A 90 5.10 4.91 9.54
C LYS A 90 4.85 5.72 8.27
N PHE A 91 3.58 5.98 7.95
CA PHE A 91 3.23 6.81 6.79
C PHE A 91 3.81 8.24 6.88
N ASP A 92 4.02 8.75 8.11
CA ASP A 92 4.61 10.07 8.35
C ASP A 92 6.13 10.14 8.13
N ASP A 93 6.77 8.98 8.08
CA ASP A 93 8.24 8.89 7.94
C ASP A 93 8.67 8.83 6.46
N ILE A 94 7.72 8.96 5.52
CA ILE A 94 7.99 9.03 4.08
C ILE A 94 8.26 10.49 3.71
N ASP A 95 9.52 10.84 3.52
CA ASP A 95 10.01 12.19 3.27
C ASP A 95 10.93 12.30 2.03
N GLU A 96 11.08 11.20 1.29
CA GLU A 96 11.86 11.16 0.06
C GLU A 96 11.26 12.07 -1.02
N VAL A 97 12.10 12.56 -1.92
CA VAL A 97 11.71 13.41 -3.06
C VAL A 97 12.14 12.76 -4.36
N ALA A 98 11.19 12.50 -5.25
CA ALA A 98 11.43 11.90 -6.57
C ALA A 98 12.39 10.69 -6.53
N ALA A 99 12.22 9.82 -5.54
CA ALA A 99 13.09 8.69 -5.29
C ALA A 99 12.63 7.41 -6.00
N TYR A 100 11.31 7.26 -6.19
CA TYR A 100 10.72 6.02 -6.65
C TYR A 100 10.10 6.17 -8.04
N ASP A 101 10.33 5.17 -8.91
CA ASP A 101 9.67 5.06 -10.22
C ASP A 101 8.22 4.57 -10.04
N ALA A 102 7.95 3.83 -8.95
CA ALA A 102 6.62 3.38 -8.62
C ALA A 102 6.39 3.25 -7.11
N ILE A 103 5.13 3.34 -6.68
CA ILE A 103 4.68 3.12 -5.31
C ILE A 103 3.52 2.13 -5.32
N TRP A 104 3.65 1.10 -4.48
CA TRP A 104 2.64 0.08 -4.20
C TRP A 104 2.10 0.28 -2.79
N ALA A 105 0.86 0.79 -2.65
CA ALA A 105 0.19 1.05 -1.37
C ALA A 105 -1.07 0.16 -1.26
N ASN A 106 -0.88 -1.17 -1.27
CA ASN A 106 -1.97 -2.11 -1.36
C ASN A 106 -2.58 -2.41 0.02
N PHE A 107 -3.77 -1.92 0.28
CA PHE A 107 -4.51 -2.10 1.54
C PHE A 107 -3.74 -1.68 2.81
N SER A 108 -2.91 -0.65 2.70
CA SER A 108 -2.15 -0.09 3.81
C SER A 108 -2.74 1.23 4.34
N LEU A 109 -2.94 2.22 3.46
CA LEU A 109 -3.45 3.54 3.84
C LEU A 109 -4.88 3.53 4.40
N LEU A 110 -5.62 2.44 4.24
CA LEU A 110 -6.91 2.25 4.90
C LEU A 110 -6.82 2.22 6.43
N HIS A 111 -5.62 2.09 7.00
CA HIS A 111 -5.37 2.18 8.43
C HIS A 111 -4.96 3.59 8.89
N ALA A 112 -4.83 4.54 7.98
CA ALA A 112 -4.63 5.95 8.32
C ALA A 112 -5.97 6.60 8.69
N PRO A 113 -5.98 7.55 9.67
CA PRO A 113 -7.15 8.39 9.89
C PRO A 113 -7.55 9.12 8.61
N ARG A 114 -8.85 9.20 8.34
CA ARG A 114 -9.39 9.84 7.13
C ARG A 114 -8.85 11.24 6.91
N ALA A 115 -8.75 12.04 7.98
CA ALA A 115 -8.27 13.42 7.91
C ALA A 115 -6.81 13.53 7.46
N ASP A 116 -6.02 12.46 7.62
CA ASP A 116 -4.60 12.43 7.27
C ASP A 116 -4.34 11.90 5.86
N LEU A 117 -5.32 11.28 5.19
CA LEU A 117 -5.15 10.72 3.83
C LEU A 117 -4.61 11.75 2.82
N PRO A 118 -5.13 13.00 2.73
CA PRO A 118 -4.61 13.97 1.78
C PRO A 118 -3.13 14.28 2.00
N ARG A 119 -2.70 14.36 3.26
CA ARG A 119 -1.30 14.65 3.62
C ARG A 119 -0.37 13.48 3.27
N HIS A 120 -0.79 12.24 3.55
CA HIS A 120 -0.01 11.06 3.18
C HIS A 120 0.09 10.91 1.65
N LEU A 121 -1.00 11.12 0.92
CA LEU A 121 -0.97 11.09 -0.54
C LEU A 121 -0.03 12.17 -1.10
N ALA A 122 -0.04 13.39 -0.57
CA ALA A 122 0.88 14.45 -0.99
C ALA A 122 2.35 14.08 -0.76
N ALA A 123 2.69 13.46 0.38
CA ALA A 123 4.03 12.97 0.66
C ALA A 123 4.47 11.86 -0.33
N LEU A 124 3.59 10.91 -0.61
CA LEU A 124 3.84 9.84 -1.57
C LEU A 124 4.01 10.36 -2.99
N VAL A 125 3.20 11.34 -3.41
CA VAL A 125 3.36 12.00 -4.71
C VAL A 125 4.68 12.76 -4.79
N THR A 126 5.15 13.34 -3.68
CA THR A 126 6.48 13.98 -3.61
C THR A 126 7.59 12.94 -3.76
N ALA A 127 7.45 11.77 -3.13
CA ALA A 127 8.42 10.67 -3.22
C ALA A 127 8.45 10.01 -4.61
N LEU A 128 7.35 10.08 -5.36
CA LEU A 128 7.21 9.52 -6.69
C LEU A 128 7.87 10.44 -7.73
N LYS A 129 8.66 9.87 -8.64
CA LYS A 129 9.25 10.58 -9.79
C LYS A 129 8.17 11.08 -10.75
N PRO A 130 8.41 12.16 -11.53
CA PRO A 130 7.56 12.50 -12.65
C PRO A 130 7.36 11.31 -13.60
N GLY A 131 6.14 11.11 -14.09
CA GLY A 131 5.76 9.95 -14.90
C GLY A 131 5.60 8.65 -14.13
N GLY A 132 5.88 8.63 -12.83
CA GLY A 132 5.86 7.44 -11.99
C GLY A 132 4.47 6.81 -11.83
N LEU A 133 4.44 5.51 -11.54
CA LEU A 133 3.23 4.72 -11.36
C LEU A 133 2.87 4.63 -9.88
N PHE A 134 1.59 4.80 -9.56
CA PHE A 134 1.04 4.71 -8.21
C PHE A 134 -0.08 3.68 -8.16
N HIS A 135 -0.02 2.76 -7.19
CA HIS A 135 -1.12 1.85 -6.89
C HIS A 135 -1.62 2.09 -5.47
N ILE A 136 -2.93 2.09 -5.30
CA ILE A 136 -3.58 2.11 -3.99
C ILE A 136 -4.75 1.12 -3.95
N GLY A 137 -4.84 0.37 -2.84
CA GLY A 137 -5.98 -0.48 -2.51
C GLY A 137 -6.64 -0.01 -1.21
N MET A 138 -7.96 0.11 -1.23
CA MET A 138 -8.77 0.54 -0.08
C MET A 138 -10.03 -0.32 0.06
N LYS A 139 -10.57 -0.46 1.26
CA LYS A 139 -11.92 -1.02 1.46
C LYS A 139 -12.98 0.01 1.08
N THR A 140 -14.04 -0.44 0.39
CA THR A 140 -15.14 0.44 0.00
C THR A 140 -16.15 0.60 1.13
N GLY A 141 -16.75 1.80 1.21
CA GLY A 141 -17.72 2.15 2.22
C GLY A 141 -17.62 3.62 2.61
N THR A 142 -18.11 3.94 3.81
CA THR A 142 -18.11 5.31 4.36
C THR A 142 -17.66 5.31 5.81
N GLY A 143 -17.07 6.44 6.22
CA GLY A 143 -16.66 6.66 7.61
C GLY A 143 -15.39 5.93 8.03
N GLU A 144 -15.22 5.86 9.35
CA GLU A 144 -14.10 5.19 10.00
C GLU A 144 -14.64 4.33 11.14
N HIS A 145 -14.19 3.10 11.24
CA HIS A 145 -14.51 2.25 12.37
C HIS A 145 -13.47 1.16 12.59
N ARG A 146 -13.54 0.49 13.74
CA ARG A 146 -12.67 -0.62 14.06
C ARG A 146 -13.37 -1.94 13.72
N ASP A 147 -12.57 -2.87 13.21
CA ASP A 147 -13.04 -4.25 13.04
C ASP A 147 -13.07 -5.02 14.36
N ALA A 148 -13.48 -6.29 14.29
CA ALA A 148 -13.59 -7.16 15.46
C ALA A 148 -12.24 -7.41 16.17
N LEU A 149 -11.11 -7.20 15.50
CA LEU A 149 -9.77 -7.31 16.08
C LEU A 149 -9.26 -5.98 16.66
N GLY A 150 -10.02 -4.88 16.48
CA GLY A 150 -9.69 -3.55 16.94
C GLY A 150 -8.84 -2.71 16.00
N ARG A 151 -8.61 -3.16 14.75
CA ARG A 151 -7.88 -2.38 13.74
C ARG A 151 -8.75 -1.24 13.22
N LEU A 152 -8.19 -0.05 13.11
CA LEU A 152 -8.85 1.09 12.48
C LEU A 152 -8.93 0.86 10.96
N TYR A 153 -10.10 1.15 10.39
CA TYR A 153 -10.32 1.19 8.95
C TYR A 153 -10.98 2.51 8.56
N THR A 154 -10.39 3.17 7.60
CA THR A 154 -10.98 4.26 6.83
C THR A 154 -11.55 3.67 5.55
N TYR A 155 -12.85 3.83 5.34
CA TYR A 155 -13.56 3.36 4.15
C TYR A 155 -13.77 4.52 3.20
N VAL A 156 -13.66 4.26 1.91
CA VAL A 156 -13.86 5.26 0.86
C VAL A 156 -14.80 4.72 -0.21
N THR A 157 -15.51 5.60 -0.91
CA THR A 157 -16.15 5.21 -2.17
C THR A 157 -15.11 5.25 -3.30
N GLU A 158 -15.39 4.58 -4.42
CA GLU A 158 -14.55 4.64 -5.62
C GLU A 158 -14.33 6.10 -6.08
N THR A 159 -15.43 6.87 -6.15
CA THR A 159 -15.38 8.29 -6.55
C THR A 159 -14.52 9.10 -5.58
N GLU A 160 -14.71 8.93 -4.27
CA GLU A 160 -13.92 9.63 -3.26
C GLU A 160 -12.42 9.32 -3.37
N LEU A 161 -12.06 8.04 -3.61
CA LEU A 161 -10.66 7.66 -3.77
C LEU A 161 -10.07 8.30 -5.04
N ALA A 162 -10.80 8.28 -6.16
CA ALA A 162 -10.36 8.94 -7.38
C ALA A 162 -10.16 10.46 -7.19
N ASP A 163 -11.09 11.11 -6.51
CA ASP A 163 -11.01 12.56 -6.23
C ASP A 163 -9.80 12.88 -5.33
N LEU A 164 -9.51 12.05 -4.31
CA LEU A 164 -8.33 12.21 -3.46
C LEU A 164 -7.02 12.09 -4.26
N LEU A 165 -6.95 11.14 -5.19
CA LEU A 165 -5.77 10.96 -6.05
C LEU A 165 -5.59 12.15 -6.99
N ILE A 166 -6.67 12.62 -7.62
CA ILE A 166 -6.66 13.81 -8.51
C ILE A 166 -6.23 15.04 -7.73
N ALA A 167 -6.78 15.26 -6.53
CA ALA A 167 -6.42 16.38 -5.66
C ALA A 167 -4.95 16.34 -5.23
N ALA A 168 -4.36 15.15 -5.12
CA ALA A 168 -2.94 14.96 -4.83
C ALA A 168 -2.03 15.14 -6.07
N GLY A 169 -2.60 15.31 -7.28
CA GLY A 169 -1.85 15.51 -8.53
C GLY A 169 -1.57 14.21 -9.30
N LEU A 170 -2.33 13.15 -9.03
CA LEU A 170 -2.27 11.89 -9.77
C LEU A 170 -3.41 11.80 -10.78
N HIS A 171 -3.17 11.10 -11.89
CA HIS A 171 -4.20 10.78 -12.89
C HIS A 171 -4.57 9.29 -12.80
N PRO A 172 -5.78 8.93 -12.29
CA PRO A 172 -6.29 7.57 -12.33
C PRO A 172 -6.28 7.02 -13.77
N VAL A 173 -5.77 5.80 -13.97
CA VAL A 173 -5.68 5.16 -15.29
C VAL A 173 -6.44 3.85 -15.36
N GLU A 174 -6.55 3.13 -14.24
CA GLU A 174 -7.28 1.87 -14.18
C GLU A 174 -7.85 1.62 -12.79
N THR A 175 -9.08 1.11 -12.73
CA THR A 175 -9.79 0.82 -11.47
C THR A 175 -10.30 -0.62 -11.50
N HIS A 176 -10.08 -1.33 -10.38
CA HIS A 176 -10.64 -2.67 -10.16
C HIS A 176 -11.42 -2.66 -8.85
N THR A 177 -12.47 -3.47 -8.81
CA THR A 177 -13.29 -3.68 -7.61
C THR A 177 -13.49 -5.16 -7.36
N GLY A 178 -13.72 -5.53 -6.12
CA GLY A 178 -13.97 -6.90 -5.74
C GLY A 178 -14.39 -7.03 -4.29
N ALA A 179 -14.41 -8.26 -3.78
CA ALA A 179 -14.70 -8.53 -2.38
C ALA A 179 -13.86 -9.71 -1.90
N ASP A 180 -13.25 -9.57 -0.72
CA ASP A 180 -12.41 -10.60 -0.12
C ASP A 180 -12.69 -10.77 1.37
N THR A 181 -12.30 -11.94 1.90
CA THR A 181 -12.39 -12.23 3.33
C THR A 181 -11.18 -11.66 4.06
N GLY A 182 -11.42 -10.77 5.02
CA GLY A 182 -10.39 -10.16 5.84
C GLY A 182 -9.86 -11.10 6.94
N LEU A 183 -8.80 -10.65 7.63
CA LEU A 183 -8.18 -11.39 8.75
C LEU A 183 -9.17 -11.70 9.90
N ASP A 184 -10.18 -10.86 10.09
CA ASP A 184 -11.26 -11.04 11.06
C ASP A 184 -12.36 -12.00 10.62
N GLY A 185 -12.26 -12.53 9.38
CA GLY A 185 -13.23 -13.44 8.78
C GLY A 185 -14.44 -12.74 8.13
N SER A 186 -14.53 -11.42 8.19
CA SER A 186 -15.57 -10.66 7.49
C SER A 186 -15.26 -10.52 6.01
N VAL A 187 -16.31 -10.55 5.15
CA VAL A 187 -16.18 -10.19 3.75
C VAL A 187 -16.30 -8.68 3.63
N ALA A 188 -15.36 -8.07 2.93
CA ALA A 188 -15.36 -6.64 2.65
C ALA A 188 -15.15 -6.38 1.16
N GLU A 189 -15.94 -5.47 0.61
CA GLU A 189 -15.74 -4.94 -0.73
C GLU A 189 -14.52 -4.02 -0.74
N TRP A 190 -13.84 -3.94 -1.88
CA TRP A 190 -12.66 -3.13 -2.06
C TRP A 190 -12.60 -2.49 -3.45
N VAL A 191 -11.79 -1.46 -3.54
CA VAL A 191 -11.40 -0.79 -4.78
C VAL A 191 -9.88 -0.66 -4.81
N THR A 192 -9.29 -0.91 -5.97
CA THR A 192 -7.90 -0.56 -6.26
C THR A 192 -7.85 0.39 -7.44
N ILE A 193 -6.95 1.36 -7.39
CA ILE A 193 -6.72 2.31 -8.47
C ILE A 193 -5.22 2.35 -8.81
N LEU A 194 -4.94 2.15 -10.10
CA LEU A 194 -3.65 2.53 -10.69
C LEU A 194 -3.76 3.98 -11.18
N ALA A 195 -2.75 4.78 -10.87
CA ALA A 195 -2.68 6.18 -11.26
C ALA A 195 -1.26 6.55 -11.70
N ARG A 196 -1.11 7.62 -12.47
CA ARG A 196 0.20 8.15 -12.85
C ARG A 196 0.40 9.57 -12.37
N LYS A 197 1.61 9.86 -11.90
CA LYS A 197 2.05 11.23 -11.75
C LYS A 197 2.37 11.81 -13.14
N PRO A 198 1.93 13.02 -13.48
CA PRO A 198 2.33 13.67 -14.74
C PRO A 198 3.85 13.67 -14.91
N ALA A 199 4.31 13.51 -16.14
CA ALA A 199 5.71 13.78 -16.47
C ALA A 199 5.98 15.29 -16.41
N ASP A 200 7.21 15.67 -16.13
CA ASP A 200 7.64 17.05 -16.30
C ASP A 200 7.65 17.38 -17.80
N ASP A 201 7.17 18.57 -18.17
CA ASP A 201 7.17 19.10 -19.55
C ASP A 201 8.61 19.38 -20.07
#